data_448fae6da55ea4a185fa7347c96d49d5
#
_entry.id   448fae6da55ea4a185fa7347c96d49d5
#
_cell.length_a   1.000
_cell.length_b   1.000
_cell.length_c   1.000
_cell.angle_alpha   90.00
_cell.angle_beta   90.00
_cell.angle_gamma   90.00
#
_symmetry.space_group_name_H-M   'P 1'
#
loop_
_entity.id
_entity.type
_entity.pdbx_description
1 polymer ?
#
loop_
_entity_poly.entity_id
_entity_poly.type
_entity_poly.pdbx_seq_one_letter_code
_entity_poly.pdbx_strand_id
1 'polypeptide(L)'
;MLKRLSLFLILLVFTIPGAFAEVYIDNEHEYIGNDGTLHIVGEIINESNKPINQVEINAIFYHDGNAVYHTSTENLTSIIMPEMKGVFDLTVIEDVGDIDHYTLDVNFKIAPPKEQVIEITSSEFTQGPVDNISIQGTVANNGEITANMVKVIATLYDRDGNVVAVSEANTKPDYLRANDESFFVIPIMDKTQADVIVDYSLLAESEEYTAVPEFPLGSGVLLVASLSAYIALTKNPSVITKGLGYLSNPKWILARLR
;
A
#
# COMPACT_ATOMS: atom_id res chain seq x y z
N MET A 1 13.76 54.77 -37.24
CA MET A 1 14.25 53.45 -36.83
C MET A 1 13.72 53.15 -35.44
N LEU A 2 12.54 52.49 -35.33
CA LEU A 2 11.96 52.05 -34.03
C LEU A 2 12.41 50.64 -33.77
N LYS A 3 13.21 50.45 -32.71
CA LYS A 3 13.54 49.12 -32.18
C LYS A 3 12.30 48.53 -31.50
N ARG A 4 11.79 47.45 -32.04
CA ARG A 4 10.73 46.64 -31.40
C ARG A 4 11.36 45.88 -30.23
N LEU A 5 11.03 46.27 -29.01
CA LEU A 5 11.36 45.56 -27.80
C LEU A 5 10.32 44.44 -27.60
N SER A 6 10.66 43.22 -27.95
CA SER A 6 9.84 42.04 -27.65
C SER A 6 9.92 41.74 -26.16
N LEU A 7 8.86 42.05 -25.45
CA LEU A 7 8.68 41.69 -24.07
C LEU A 7 8.26 40.20 -23.99
N PHE A 8 9.22 39.31 -23.68
CA PHE A 8 8.95 37.91 -23.34
C PHE A 8 8.34 37.89 -21.95
N LEU A 9 7.02 37.80 -21.89
CA LEU A 9 6.29 37.55 -20.64
C LEU A 9 6.48 36.04 -20.30
N ILE A 10 7.46 35.73 -19.44
CA ILE A 10 7.61 34.40 -18.84
C ILE A 10 6.48 34.25 -17.84
N LEU A 11 5.44 33.51 -18.20
CA LEU A 11 4.38 33.09 -17.30
C LEU A 11 4.99 32.03 -16.35
N LEU A 12 5.47 32.48 -15.20
CA LEU A 12 5.92 31.61 -14.12
C LEU A 12 4.65 31.01 -13.48
N VAL A 13 4.27 29.82 -13.96
CA VAL A 13 3.23 29.03 -13.32
C VAL A 13 3.79 28.54 -11.99
N PHE A 14 3.48 29.26 -10.92
CA PHE A 14 3.65 28.74 -9.57
C PHE A 14 2.62 27.60 -9.41
N THR A 15 3.04 26.37 -9.58
CA THR A 15 2.33 25.23 -9.02
C THR A 15 2.45 25.36 -7.50
N ILE A 16 1.40 25.83 -6.87
CA ILE A 16 1.27 25.72 -5.41
C ILE A 16 1.17 24.21 -5.19
N PRO A 17 2.14 23.57 -4.52
CA PRO A 17 1.94 22.20 -4.09
C PRO A 17 0.71 22.24 -3.19
N GLY A 18 -0.37 21.54 -3.57
CA GLY A 18 -1.47 21.31 -2.66
C GLY A 18 -0.84 20.68 -1.41
N ALA A 19 -1.20 21.14 -0.23
CA ALA A 19 -0.84 20.48 1.00
C ALA A 19 -1.66 19.18 1.04
N PHE A 20 -1.15 18.14 0.43
CA PHE A 20 -1.63 16.78 0.66
C PHE A 20 -1.18 16.39 2.07
N ALA A 21 -2.03 15.72 2.80
CA ALA A 21 -1.62 15.12 4.06
C ALA A 21 -0.46 14.17 3.74
N GLU A 22 0.68 14.35 4.42
CA GLU A 22 1.85 13.47 4.25
C GLU A 22 1.59 12.05 4.78
N VAL A 23 0.58 11.90 5.67
CA VAL A 23 0.11 10.62 6.21
C VAL A 23 -1.42 10.66 6.21
N TYR A 24 -2.05 9.68 5.61
CA TYR A 24 -3.51 9.63 5.48
C TYR A 24 -4.01 8.19 5.40
N ILE A 25 -5.32 8.03 5.66
CA ILE A 25 -6.03 6.77 5.47
C ILE A 25 -6.52 6.69 4.03
N ASP A 26 -6.35 5.53 3.42
CA ASP A 26 -6.80 5.23 2.07
C ASP A 26 -7.43 3.84 2.04
N ASN A 27 -8.27 3.60 1.03
CA ASN A 27 -8.80 2.28 0.72
C ASN A 27 -9.55 1.63 1.90
N GLU A 28 -10.29 2.43 2.66
CA GLU A 28 -11.11 1.92 3.76
C GLU A 28 -12.35 1.18 3.24
N HIS A 29 -12.71 0.12 3.96
CA HIS A 29 -13.86 -0.72 3.70
C HIS A 29 -14.53 -1.17 5.00
N GLU A 30 -15.87 -1.15 5.03
CA GLU A 30 -16.64 -1.61 6.17
C GLU A 30 -17.37 -2.92 5.86
N TYR A 31 -17.42 -3.81 6.84
CA TYR A 31 -18.20 -5.04 6.75
C TYR A 31 -18.65 -5.55 8.12
N ILE A 32 -19.69 -6.39 8.14
CA ILE A 32 -20.10 -7.10 9.35
C ILE A 32 -19.40 -8.45 9.39
N GLY A 33 -18.63 -8.69 10.42
CA GLY A 33 -17.90 -9.94 10.63
C GLY A 33 -18.80 -11.13 10.99
N ASN A 34 -18.22 -12.33 11.02
CA ASN A 34 -18.91 -13.56 11.40
C ASN A 34 -19.51 -13.52 12.81
N ASP A 35 -18.93 -12.73 13.69
CA ASP A 35 -19.37 -12.52 15.08
C ASP A 35 -20.47 -11.45 15.22
N GLY A 36 -20.84 -10.81 14.09
CA GLY A 36 -21.84 -9.75 14.04
C GLY A 36 -21.31 -8.36 14.41
N THR A 37 -20.00 -8.21 14.60
CA THR A 37 -19.38 -6.90 14.83
C THR A 37 -19.13 -6.14 13.53
N LEU A 38 -19.15 -4.80 13.60
CA LEU A 38 -18.75 -3.95 12.50
C LEU A 38 -17.22 -3.83 12.50
N HIS A 39 -16.62 -4.15 11.36
CA HIS A 39 -15.20 -3.95 11.07
C HIS A 39 -15.04 -2.81 10.08
N ILE A 40 -14.04 -1.95 10.30
CA ILE A 40 -13.55 -0.97 9.33
C ILE A 40 -12.07 -1.25 9.13
N VAL A 41 -11.73 -1.74 7.95
CA VAL A 41 -10.35 -2.05 7.56
C VAL A 41 -9.84 -1.03 6.56
N GLY A 42 -8.52 -0.85 6.47
CA GLY A 42 -7.97 0.10 5.50
C GLY A 42 -6.45 0.20 5.58
N GLU A 43 -5.92 1.05 4.73
CA GLU A 43 -4.49 1.33 4.61
C GLU A 43 -4.15 2.70 5.20
N ILE A 44 -2.95 2.81 5.77
CA ILE A 44 -2.34 4.08 6.18
C ILE A 44 -1.16 4.32 5.26
N ILE A 45 -1.22 5.39 4.49
CA ILE A 45 -0.18 5.76 3.53
C ILE A 45 0.77 6.76 4.19
N ASN A 46 2.07 6.44 4.19
CA ASN A 46 3.11 7.36 4.64
C ASN A 46 3.87 7.93 3.43
N GLU A 47 3.41 9.06 2.89
CA GLU A 47 4.10 9.82 1.84
C GLU A 47 5.11 10.82 2.41
N SER A 48 5.26 10.88 3.74
CA SER A 48 6.27 11.72 4.36
C SER A 48 7.68 11.16 4.14
N ASN A 49 8.69 11.99 4.36
CA ASN A 49 10.09 11.56 4.28
C ASN A 49 10.64 11.02 5.61
N LYS A 50 9.76 10.67 6.55
CA LYS A 50 10.12 10.18 7.89
C LYS A 50 9.34 8.93 8.25
N PRO A 51 9.99 7.95 8.92
CA PRO A 51 9.27 6.84 9.52
C PRO A 51 8.30 7.32 10.60
N ILE A 52 7.17 6.64 10.70
CA ILE A 52 6.15 6.90 11.73
C ILE A 52 5.84 5.62 12.51
N ASN A 53 5.48 5.78 13.77
CA ASN A 53 5.03 4.70 14.64
C ASN A 53 3.90 5.17 15.57
N GLN A 54 3.42 4.28 16.44
CA GLN A 54 2.32 4.55 17.36
C GLN A 54 1.16 5.21 16.61
N VAL A 55 0.83 4.62 15.47
CA VAL A 55 -0.23 5.12 14.60
C VAL A 55 -1.56 4.64 15.16
N GLU A 56 -2.42 5.59 15.51
CA GLU A 56 -3.75 5.39 16.06
C GLU A 56 -4.79 5.93 15.09
N ILE A 57 -5.76 5.11 14.77
CA ILE A 57 -6.91 5.45 13.91
C ILE A 57 -8.09 5.74 14.81
N ASN A 58 -8.63 6.94 14.71
CA ASN A 58 -9.78 7.40 15.47
C ASN A 58 -11.01 7.42 14.57
N ALA A 59 -12.10 6.79 15.01
CA ALA A 59 -13.37 6.78 14.32
C ALA A 59 -14.44 7.53 15.12
N ILE A 60 -15.18 8.40 14.47
CA ILE A 60 -16.36 9.09 15.02
C ILE A 60 -17.56 8.71 14.17
N PHE A 61 -18.58 8.17 14.81
CA PHE A 61 -19.83 7.75 14.19
C PHE A 61 -20.93 8.77 14.45
N TYR A 62 -21.75 8.99 13.43
CA TYR A 62 -22.79 10.03 13.45
C TYR A 62 -24.16 9.45 13.18
N HIS A 63 -25.17 10.05 13.84
CA HIS A 63 -26.58 9.86 13.57
C HIS A 63 -27.30 11.22 13.61
N ASP A 64 -28.13 11.52 12.59
CA ASP A 64 -28.81 12.81 12.41
C ASP A 64 -27.85 14.02 12.59
N GLY A 65 -26.60 13.89 12.10
CA GLY A 65 -25.57 14.93 12.18
C GLY A 65 -24.95 15.12 13.56
N ASN A 66 -25.28 14.30 14.56
CA ASN A 66 -24.67 14.32 15.89
C ASN A 66 -23.69 13.16 16.04
N ALA A 67 -22.54 13.41 16.67
CA ALA A 67 -21.62 12.37 17.04
C ALA A 67 -22.25 11.49 18.16
N VAL A 68 -22.41 10.19 17.90
CA VAL A 68 -23.06 9.25 18.81
C VAL A 68 -22.08 8.28 19.46
N TYR A 69 -20.97 7.97 18.77
CA TYR A 69 -19.97 7.03 19.27
C TYR A 69 -18.58 7.44 18.80
N HIS A 70 -17.57 7.13 19.62
CA HIS A 70 -16.15 7.36 19.31
C HIS A 70 -15.34 6.17 19.79
N THR A 71 -14.47 5.67 18.93
CA THR A 71 -13.54 4.58 19.26
C THR A 71 -12.23 4.76 18.50
N SER A 72 -11.20 4.04 18.89
CA SER A 72 -9.91 4.03 18.21
C SER A 72 -9.30 2.63 18.18
N THR A 73 -8.39 2.43 17.25
CA THR A 73 -7.55 1.23 17.15
C THR A 73 -6.12 1.63 16.81
N GLU A 74 -5.15 0.78 17.18
CA GLU A 74 -3.79 0.92 16.68
C GLU A 74 -3.66 0.20 15.33
N ASN A 75 -2.78 0.70 14.47
CA ASN A 75 -2.43 -0.03 13.25
C ASN A 75 -1.67 -1.33 13.58
N LEU A 76 -1.73 -2.30 12.67
CA LEU A 76 -1.09 -3.61 12.87
C LEU A 76 0.43 -3.56 12.69
N THR A 77 0.96 -2.58 11.95
CA THR A 77 2.41 -2.42 11.73
C THR A 77 3.05 -1.60 12.85
N SER A 78 4.19 -2.04 13.36
CA SER A 78 4.91 -1.32 14.43
C SER A 78 5.57 -0.02 13.95
N ILE A 79 5.93 0.04 12.68
CA ILE A 79 6.54 1.20 12.03
C ILE A 79 6.13 1.25 10.56
N ILE A 80 5.80 2.43 10.05
CA ILE A 80 5.54 2.66 8.63
C ILE A 80 6.66 3.55 8.09
N MET A 81 7.55 2.96 7.29
CA MET A 81 8.65 3.67 6.66
C MET A 81 8.13 4.61 5.55
N PRO A 82 8.93 5.61 5.12
CA PRO A 82 8.55 6.43 3.95
C PRO A 82 8.18 5.56 2.74
N GLU A 83 7.13 5.96 2.03
CA GLU A 83 6.61 5.27 0.83
C GLU A 83 6.04 3.86 1.12
N MET A 84 5.95 3.45 2.39
CA MET A 84 5.31 2.21 2.80
C MET A 84 3.88 2.44 3.30
N LYS A 85 3.14 1.33 3.40
CA LYS A 85 1.79 1.29 3.92
C LYS A 85 1.75 0.59 5.27
N GLY A 86 0.89 1.07 6.16
CA GLY A 86 0.41 0.34 7.31
C GLY A 86 -1.02 -0.12 7.06
N VAL A 87 -1.55 -0.99 7.91
CA VAL A 87 -2.93 -1.47 7.80
C VAL A 87 -3.58 -1.51 9.18
N PHE A 88 -4.90 -1.37 9.21
CA PHE A 88 -5.67 -1.42 10.45
C PHE A 88 -6.95 -2.23 10.28
N ASP A 89 -7.45 -2.74 11.41
CA ASP A 89 -8.79 -3.28 11.58
C ASP A 89 -9.39 -2.64 12.84
N LEU A 90 -10.35 -1.75 12.63
CA LEU A 90 -11.11 -1.13 13.70
C LEU A 90 -12.40 -1.92 13.90
N THR A 91 -12.51 -2.60 15.04
CA THR A 91 -13.69 -3.38 15.41
C THR A 91 -14.57 -2.57 16.34
N VAL A 92 -15.85 -2.43 15.98
CA VAL A 92 -16.86 -1.77 16.82
C VAL A 92 -17.63 -2.83 17.60
N ILE A 93 -17.33 -2.96 18.89
CA ILE A 93 -17.88 -4.02 19.77
C ILE A 93 -19.23 -3.59 20.37
N GLU A 94 -19.47 -2.28 20.52
CA GLU A 94 -20.68 -1.77 21.12
C GLU A 94 -21.81 -1.66 20.08
N ASP A 95 -23.06 -1.88 20.52
CA ASP A 95 -24.23 -1.57 19.73
C ASP A 95 -24.42 -0.04 19.69
N VAL A 96 -23.97 0.57 18.61
CA VAL A 96 -24.02 2.02 18.42
C VAL A 96 -25.36 2.52 17.84
N GLY A 97 -26.32 1.59 17.65
CA GLY A 97 -27.63 1.91 17.09
C GLY A 97 -27.56 2.28 15.59
N ASP A 98 -28.47 3.13 15.14
CA ASP A 98 -28.48 3.58 13.74
C ASP A 98 -27.33 4.56 13.50
N ILE A 99 -26.48 4.26 12.51
CA ILE A 99 -25.34 5.09 12.07
C ILE A 99 -25.62 5.56 10.63
N ASP A 100 -25.48 6.85 10.37
CA ASP A 100 -25.62 7.42 9.03
C ASP A 100 -24.28 7.41 8.27
N HIS A 101 -23.20 7.74 8.96
CA HIS A 101 -21.83 7.78 8.44
C HIS A 101 -20.82 7.83 9.58
N TYR A 102 -19.56 7.63 9.22
CA TYR A 102 -18.42 7.81 10.14
C TYR A 102 -17.34 8.69 9.49
N THR A 103 -16.43 9.19 10.32
CA THR A 103 -15.20 9.84 9.88
C THR A 103 -14.01 9.17 10.54
N LEU A 104 -12.92 9.05 9.78
CA LEU A 104 -11.64 8.51 10.28
C LEU A 104 -10.61 9.64 10.33
N ASP A 105 -9.77 9.59 11.37
CA ASP A 105 -8.60 10.46 11.53
C ASP A 105 -7.41 9.63 12.01
N VAL A 106 -6.19 10.03 11.63
CA VAL A 106 -4.96 9.31 11.97
C VAL A 106 -4.03 10.18 12.80
N ASN A 107 -3.62 9.65 13.95
CA ASN A 107 -2.58 10.22 14.80
C ASN A 107 -1.33 9.34 14.75
N PHE A 108 -0.14 9.94 14.78
CA PHE A 108 1.11 9.19 14.72
C PHE A 108 2.26 9.94 15.40
N LYS A 109 3.38 9.24 15.60
CA LYS A 109 4.64 9.84 16.04
C LYS A 109 5.75 9.55 15.04
N ILE A 110 6.68 10.51 14.88
CA ILE A 110 7.90 10.29 14.10
C ILE A 110 8.80 9.33 14.87
N ALA A 111 9.33 8.34 14.16
CA ALA A 111 10.19 7.29 14.68
C ALA A 111 11.60 7.33 14.06
N PRO A 112 12.61 6.76 14.73
CA PRO A 112 13.84 6.43 14.07
C PRO A 112 13.62 5.33 13.03
N PRO A 113 14.37 5.33 11.90
CA PRO A 113 14.22 4.27 10.90
C PRO A 113 14.67 2.93 11.45
N LYS A 114 14.03 1.86 11.00
CA LYS A 114 14.47 0.47 11.16
C LYS A 114 15.14 -0.02 9.87
N GLU A 115 16.07 -0.95 9.99
CA GLU A 115 16.64 -1.62 8.82
C GLU A 115 15.60 -2.52 8.17
N GLN A 116 15.55 -2.50 6.84
CA GLN A 116 14.60 -3.24 6.02
C GLN A 116 15.25 -4.52 5.52
N VAL A 117 15.27 -5.55 6.37
CA VAL A 117 15.99 -6.81 6.12
C VAL A 117 15.15 -8.06 6.34
N ILE A 118 13.88 -7.90 6.75
CA ILE A 118 12.93 -9.01 6.85
C ILE A 118 12.27 -9.19 5.49
N GLU A 119 12.46 -10.36 4.89
CA GLU A 119 12.01 -10.65 3.53
C GLU A 119 11.06 -11.86 3.51
N ILE A 120 9.95 -11.75 2.79
CA ILE A 120 9.07 -12.88 2.51
C ILE A 120 9.62 -13.60 1.29
N THR A 121 10.16 -14.80 1.49
CA THR A 121 10.83 -15.57 0.45
C THR A 121 9.88 -16.46 -0.35
N SER A 122 8.73 -16.79 0.22
CA SER A 122 7.66 -17.50 -0.47
C SER A 122 6.30 -17.21 0.16
N SER A 123 5.24 -17.24 -0.64
CA SER A 123 3.86 -17.20 -0.12
C SER A 123 2.92 -17.96 -1.05
N GLU A 124 1.89 -18.56 -0.47
CA GLU A 124 0.82 -19.26 -1.17
C GLU A 124 -0.51 -19.04 -0.46
N PHE A 125 -1.53 -18.66 -1.23
CA PHE A 125 -2.92 -18.60 -0.76
C PHE A 125 -3.54 -19.99 -0.90
N THR A 126 -4.02 -20.53 0.21
CA THR A 126 -4.58 -21.89 0.26
C THR A 126 -6.03 -21.84 0.70
N GLN A 127 -6.89 -22.43 -0.12
CA GLN A 127 -8.28 -22.70 0.23
C GLN A 127 -8.44 -24.19 0.48
N GLY A 128 -8.50 -24.56 1.76
CA GLY A 128 -8.63 -25.95 2.21
C GLY A 128 -10.08 -26.45 2.18
N PRO A 129 -10.29 -27.77 2.42
CA PRO A 129 -11.63 -28.29 2.64
C PRO A 129 -12.27 -27.65 3.88
N VAL A 130 -13.61 -27.45 3.82
CA VAL A 130 -14.39 -26.84 4.92
C VAL A 130 -14.05 -25.36 5.16
N ASP A 131 -13.91 -24.59 4.08
CA ASP A 131 -13.73 -23.13 4.12
C ASP A 131 -12.56 -22.63 4.98
N ASN A 132 -11.52 -23.44 5.16
CA ASN A 132 -10.27 -23.01 5.77
C ASN A 132 -9.45 -22.24 4.74
N ILE A 133 -9.43 -20.92 4.88
CA ILE A 133 -8.62 -20.04 4.04
C ILE A 133 -7.40 -19.62 4.86
N SER A 134 -6.23 -19.70 4.25
CA SER A 134 -4.99 -19.25 4.89
C SER A 134 -3.96 -18.83 3.86
N ILE A 135 -3.05 -17.96 4.28
CA ILE A 135 -1.83 -17.65 3.55
C ILE A 135 -0.68 -18.29 4.31
N GLN A 136 0.14 -19.05 3.63
CA GLN A 136 1.31 -19.69 4.21
C GLN A 136 2.56 -19.34 3.41
N GLY A 137 3.73 -19.39 4.07
CA GLY A 137 4.97 -19.06 3.40
C GLY A 137 6.17 -19.07 4.32
N THR A 138 7.26 -18.50 3.85
CA THR A 138 8.52 -18.39 4.57
C THR A 138 8.99 -16.95 4.64
N VAL A 139 9.62 -16.60 5.76
CA VAL A 139 10.24 -15.31 6.05
C VAL A 139 11.71 -15.52 6.39
N ALA A 140 12.59 -14.74 5.79
CA ALA A 140 14.01 -14.70 6.06
C ALA A 140 14.41 -13.44 6.85
N ASN A 141 15.37 -13.58 7.74
CA ASN A 141 16.06 -12.47 8.38
C ASN A 141 17.43 -12.28 7.71
N ASN A 142 17.54 -11.32 6.81
CA ASN A 142 18.78 -10.96 6.12
C ASN A 142 19.64 -9.97 6.95
N GLY A 143 19.24 -9.66 8.19
CA GLY A 143 19.98 -8.79 9.11
C GLY A 143 21.11 -9.49 9.83
N GLU A 144 21.88 -8.72 10.60
CA GLU A 144 23.09 -9.18 11.29
C GLU A 144 22.80 -9.74 12.70
N ILE A 145 21.65 -9.44 13.29
CA ILE A 145 21.24 -9.90 14.61
C ILE A 145 19.95 -10.70 14.58
N THR A 146 19.62 -11.35 15.66
CA THR A 146 18.33 -12.06 15.79
C THR A 146 17.17 -11.08 15.75
N ALA A 147 16.20 -11.35 14.90
CA ALA A 147 14.90 -10.70 14.87
C ALA A 147 13.95 -11.39 15.84
N ASN A 148 13.36 -10.64 16.78
CA ASN A 148 12.42 -11.16 17.77
C ASN A 148 11.00 -10.74 17.43
N MET A 149 10.02 -11.52 17.88
CA MET A 149 8.60 -11.26 17.63
C MET A 149 8.29 -11.04 16.15
N VAL A 150 8.84 -11.92 15.31
CA VAL A 150 8.63 -11.83 13.85
C VAL A 150 7.19 -12.17 13.53
N LYS A 151 6.48 -11.21 12.95
CA LYS A 151 5.10 -11.37 12.51
C LYS A 151 4.95 -11.01 11.03
N VAL A 152 3.97 -11.62 10.41
CA VAL A 152 3.56 -11.34 9.03
C VAL A 152 2.12 -10.83 9.04
N ILE A 153 1.89 -9.73 8.37
CA ILE A 153 0.62 -9.06 8.22
C ILE A 153 0.18 -9.24 6.77
N ALA A 154 -1.06 -9.67 6.57
CA ALA A 154 -1.68 -9.82 5.27
C ALA A 154 -2.77 -8.76 5.08
N THR A 155 -2.72 -8.07 3.95
CA THR A 155 -3.79 -7.23 3.44
C THR A 155 -4.45 -7.94 2.27
N LEU A 156 -5.75 -8.09 2.31
CA LEU A 156 -6.53 -8.88 1.34
C LEU A 156 -7.35 -7.92 0.49
N TYR A 157 -7.36 -8.15 -0.82
CA TYR A 157 -7.98 -7.24 -1.77
C TYR A 157 -9.04 -7.94 -2.62
N ASP A 158 -10.05 -7.16 -3.01
CA ASP A 158 -11.03 -7.54 -4.01
C ASP A 158 -10.49 -7.30 -5.45
N ARG A 159 -11.37 -7.53 -6.43
CA ARG A 159 -11.04 -7.40 -7.86
C ARG A 159 -10.77 -5.96 -8.30
N ASP A 160 -11.29 -5.00 -7.57
CA ASP A 160 -11.13 -3.56 -7.83
C ASP A 160 -9.93 -2.97 -7.07
N GLY A 161 -9.26 -3.78 -6.24
CA GLY A 161 -8.11 -3.42 -5.44
C GLY A 161 -8.47 -2.78 -4.10
N ASN A 162 -9.73 -2.90 -3.66
CA ASN A 162 -10.14 -2.41 -2.34
C ASN A 162 -9.69 -3.40 -1.25
N VAL A 163 -9.29 -2.89 -0.10
CA VAL A 163 -9.02 -3.72 1.08
C VAL A 163 -10.34 -4.30 1.59
N VAL A 164 -10.41 -5.62 1.71
CA VAL A 164 -11.63 -6.31 2.19
C VAL A 164 -11.43 -7.03 3.52
N ALA A 165 -10.19 -7.33 3.88
CA ALA A 165 -9.84 -7.87 5.18
C ALA A 165 -8.34 -7.69 5.46
N VAL A 166 -7.97 -7.76 6.72
CA VAL A 166 -6.58 -7.83 7.19
C VAL A 166 -6.44 -8.97 8.19
N SER A 167 -5.26 -9.58 8.23
CA SER A 167 -4.98 -10.64 9.20
C SER A 167 -3.48 -10.67 9.49
N GLU A 168 -3.10 -11.23 10.64
CA GLU A 168 -1.69 -11.35 11.00
C GLU A 168 -1.39 -12.68 11.70
N ALA A 169 -0.15 -13.10 11.65
CA ALA A 169 0.35 -14.22 12.44
C ALA A 169 1.85 -14.09 12.73
N ASN A 170 2.29 -14.61 13.87
CA ASN A 170 3.70 -14.76 14.14
C ASN A 170 4.28 -15.97 13.38
N THR A 171 5.57 -15.89 13.03
CA THR A 171 6.32 -17.05 12.54
C THR A 171 6.46 -18.11 13.62
N LYS A 172 6.84 -19.32 13.24
CA LYS A 172 7.09 -20.41 14.19
C LYS A 172 8.48 -21.03 13.94
N PRO A 173 9.47 -20.74 14.78
CA PRO A 173 9.43 -19.87 15.99
C PRO A 173 9.19 -18.38 15.66
N ASP A 174 8.79 -17.60 16.67
CA ASP A 174 8.55 -16.15 16.56
C ASP A 174 9.84 -15.31 16.60
N TYR A 175 10.99 -15.96 16.50
CA TYR A 175 12.29 -15.33 16.36
C TYR A 175 13.06 -15.96 15.21
N LEU A 176 13.88 -15.16 14.54
CA LEU A 176 14.76 -15.55 13.44
C LEU A 176 16.17 -15.10 13.71
N ARG A 177 17.12 -16.04 13.79
CA ARG A 177 18.54 -15.67 13.85
C ARG A 177 18.97 -15.00 12.54
N ALA A 178 20.11 -14.33 12.59
CA ALA A 178 20.72 -13.78 11.39
C ALA A 178 20.90 -14.85 10.30
N ASN A 179 20.40 -14.56 9.10
CA ASN A 179 20.41 -15.44 7.92
C ASN A 179 19.61 -16.75 8.08
N ASP A 180 18.67 -16.81 9.02
CA ASP A 180 17.73 -17.92 9.16
C ASP A 180 16.39 -17.61 8.48
N GLU A 181 15.64 -18.68 8.15
CA GLU A 181 14.27 -18.62 7.65
C GLU A 181 13.31 -19.32 8.62
N SER A 182 12.06 -18.87 8.63
CA SER A 182 10.98 -19.51 9.38
C SER A 182 9.70 -19.53 8.59
N PHE A 183 8.82 -20.46 8.95
CA PHE A 183 7.52 -20.64 8.33
C PHE A 183 6.45 -19.82 9.05
N PHE A 184 5.47 -19.32 8.28
CA PHE A 184 4.28 -18.67 8.82
C PHE A 184 3.00 -19.26 8.20
N VAL A 185 1.90 -19.18 8.95
CA VAL A 185 0.54 -19.44 8.47
C VAL A 185 -0.35 -18.35 9.04
N ILE A 186 -0.99 -17.59 8.16
CA ILE A 186 -1.98 -16.57 8.51
C ILE A 186 -3.36 -17.15 8.21
N PRO A 187 -4.15 -17.51 9.22
CA PRO A 187 -5.52 -17.95 8.99
C PRO A 187 -6.42 -16.74 8.69
N ILE A 188 -7.28 -16.85 7.70
CA ILE A 188 -8.34 -15.88 7.45
C ILE A 188 -9.55 -16.32 8.26
N MET A 189 -9.70 -15.72 9.45
CA MET A 189 -10.71 -16.13 10.42
C MET A 189 -12.10 -15.68 10.03
N ASP A 190 -12.22 -14.48 9.50
CA ASP A 190 -13.49 -13.96 9.01
C ASP A 190 -13.75 -14.43 7.57
N LYS A 191 -14.86 -15.13 7.39
CA LYS A 191 -15.23 -15.73 6.10
C LYS A 191 -16.25 -14.90 5.33
N THR A 192 -16.79 -13.84 5.91
CA THR A 192 -17.76 -12.98 5.25
C THR A 192 -17.18 -12.32 4.00
N GLN A 193 -15.86 -12.09 4.01
CA GLN A 193 -15.14 -11.52 2.88
C GLN A 193 -14.47 -12.57 1.97
N ALA A 194 -14.52 -13.86 2.32
CA ALA A 194 -13.76 -14.92 1.65
C ALA A 194 -14.00 -15.03 0.14
N ASP A 195 -15.26 -14.84 -0.28
CA ASP A 195 -15.67 -14.99 -1.69
C ASP A 195 -15.24 -13.82 -2.58
N VAL A 196 -14.89 -12.68 -2.00
CA VAL A 196 -14.47 -11.46 -2.74
C VAL A 196 -12.97 -11.30 -2.81
N ILE A 197 -12.19 -12.03 -1.99
CA ILE A 197 -10.73 -11.99 -1.99
C ILE A 197 -10.19 -12.56 -3.29
N VAL A 198 -9.39 -11.77 -4.02
CA VAL A 198 -8.73 -12.21 -5.27
C VAL A 198 -7.23 -11.97 -5.26
N ASP A 199 -6.72 -11.11 -4.36
CA ASP A 199 -5.30 -10.77 -4.25
C ASP A 199 -4.92 -10.48 -2.81
N TYR A 200 -3.63 -10.46 -2.51
CA TYR A 200 -3.11 -10.13 -1.19
C TYR A 200 -1.72 -9.51 -1.28
N SER A 201 -1.38 -8.68 -0.32
CA SER A 201 0.00 -8.26 -0.04
C SER A 201 0.40 -8.70 1.37
N LEU A 202 1.70 -8.87 1.56
CA LEU A 202 2.27 -9.30 2.82
C LEU A 202 3.34 -8.32 3.28
N LEU A 203 3.38 -8.08 4.59
CA LEU A 203 4.44 -7.31 5.23
C LEU A 203 4.94 -8.11 6.43
N ALA A 204 6.26 -8.28 6.54
CA ALA A 204 6.87 -8.95 7.68
C ALA A 204 7.72 -7.97 8.48
N GLU A 205 7.61 -8.00 9.81
CA GLU A 205 8.35 -7.13 10.70
C GLU A 205 8.76 -7.84 11.99
N SER A 206 9.68 -7.23 12.74
CA SER A 206 10.14 -7.67 14.05
C SER A 206 10.34 -6.48 14.99
N GLU A 207 10.74 -6.75 16.24
CA GLU A 207 11.12 -5.68 17.16
C GLU A 207 12.31 -4.86 16.65
N GLU A 208 13.30 -5.49 15.99
CA GLU A 208 14.54 -4.85 15.54
C GLU A 208 14.44 -4.32 14.10
N TYR A 209 13.70 -5.01 13.23
CA TYR A 209 13.72 -4.85 11.79
C TYR A 209 12.33 -4.66 11.20
N THR A 210 12.28 -4.17 9.97
CA THR A 210 11.05 -4.08 9.18
C THR A 210 11.23 -4.71 7.81
N ALA A 211 10.14 -4.76 7.04
CA ALA A 211 10.09 -5.38 5.72
C ALA A 211 11.03 -4.72 4.71
N VAL A 212 11.61 -5.54 3.86
CA VAL A 212 12.12 -5.08 2.56
C VAL A 212 10.93 -4.57 1.75
N PRO A 213 11.00 -3.37 1.13
CA PRO A 213 9.91 -2.87 0.31
C PRO A 213 9.59 -3.87 -0.81
N GLU A 214 8.35 -4.32 -0.87
CA GLU A 214 7.87 -5.09 -2.01
C GLU A 214 7.70 -4.14 -3.19
N PHE A 215 8.57 -4.27 -4.19
CA PHE A 215 8.34 -3.59 -5.47
C PHE A 215 7.24 -4.37 -6.20
N PRO A 216 6.09 -3.76 -6.51
CA PRO A 216 5.08 -4.41 -7.33
C PRO A 216 5.74 -4.97 -8.58
N LEU A 217 5.52 -6.26 -8.90
CA LEU A 217 6.13 -6.91 -10.07
C LEU A 217 5.94 -6.07 -11.35
N GLY A 218 4.87 -5.30 -11.44
CA GLY A 218 4.62 -4.32 -12.51
C GLY A 218 5.67 -3.22 -12.61
N SER A 219 6.21 -2.73 -11.49
CA SER A 219 7.24 -1.67 -11.50
C SER A 219 8.59 -2.21 -11.99
N GLY A 220 8.94 -3.45 -11.64
CA GLY A 220 10.13 -4.14 -12.17
C GLY A 220 10.06 -4.34 -13.68
N VAL A 221 8.89 -4.73 -14.20
CA VAL A 221 8.66 -4.87 -15.65
C VAL A 221 8.76 -3.52 -16.36
N LEU A 222 8.18 -2.45 -15.79
CA LEU A 222 8.28 -1.10 -16.34
C LEU A 222 9.73 -0.59 -16.33
N LEU A 223 10.49 -0.85 -15.28
CA LEU A 223 11.89 -0.45 -15.19
C LEU A 223 12.76 -1.20 -16.23
N VAL A 224 12.57 -2.50 -16.39
CA VAL A 224 13.27 -3.28 -17.43
C VAL A 224 12.84 -2.83 -18.84
N ALA A 225 11.55 -2.59 -19.05
CA ALA A 225 11.04 -2.11 -20.34
C ALA A 225 11.56 -0.71 -20.67
N SER A 226 11.57 0.22 -19.71
CA SER A 226 12.09 1.58 -19.90
C SER A 226 13.60 1.59 -20.13
N LEU A 227 14.37 0.79 -19.40
CA LEU A 227 15.81 0.65 -19.60
C LEU A 227 16.12 0.01 -20.96
N SER A 228 15.36 -1.01 -21.37
CA SER A 228 15.49 -1.64 -22.68
C SER A 228 15.17 -0.68 -23.80
N ALA A 229 14.11 0.12 -23.68
CA ALA A 229 13.75 1.17 -24.62
C ALA A 229 14.84 2.26 -24.69
N TYR A 230 15.38 2.69 -23.56
CA TYR A 230 16.48 3.66 -23.51
C TYR A 230 17.73 3.13 -24.22
N ILE A 231 18.15 1.89 -23.96
CA ILE A 231 19.30 1.26 -24.61
C ILE A 231 19.06 1.11 -26.12
N ALA A 232 17.86 0.71 -26.53
CA ALA A 232 17.52 0.58 -27.95
C ALA A 232 17.56 1.93 -28.69
N LEU A 233 17.05 2.99 -28.06
CA LEU A 233 17.06 4.34 -28.61
C LEU A 233 18.46 4.96 -28.66
N THR A 234 19.29 4.75 -27.65
CA THR A 234 20.66 5.27 -27.63
C THR A 234 21.58 4.54 -28.59
N LYS A 235 21.39 3.22 -28.78
CA LYS A 235 22.18 2.45 -29.77
C LYS A 235 21.73 2.63 -31.22
N ASN A 236 20.46 3.01 -31.45
CA ASN A 236 19.89 3.22 -32.80
C ASN A 236 19.18 4.58 -32.91
N PRO A 237 19.89 5.72 -32.90
CA PRO A 237 19.27 7.05 -32.95
C PRO A 237 18.46 7.30 -34.21
N SER A 238 18.67 6.52 -35.27
CA SER A 238 17.89 6.61 -36.52
C SER A 238 16.41 6.21 -36.36
N VAL A 239 16.05 5.50 -35.30
CA VAL A 239 14.65 5.14 -34.98
C VAL A 239 13.87 6.38 -34.53
N ILE A 240 14.51 7.26 -33.76
CA ILE A 240 13.90 8.51 -33.26
C ILE A 240 13.66 9.47 -34.46
N THR A 241 14.66 9.62 -35.35
CA THR A 241 14.55 10.53 -36.47
C THR A 241 13.52 10.07 -37.49
N LYS A 242 13.36 8.76 -37.72
CA LYS A 242 12.30 8.21 -38.57
C LYS A 242 10.92 8.40 -37.95
N GLY A 243 10.76 8.15 -36.64
CA GLY A 243 9.49 8.33 -35.91
C GLY A 243 9.02 9.79 -35.93
N LEU A 244 9.90 10.73 -35.65
CA LEU A 244 9.59 12.16 -35.69
C LEU A 244 9.31 12.66 -37.14
N GLY A 245 9.95 12.06 -38.14
CA GLY A 245 9.68 12.35 -39.54
C GLY A 245 8.25 11.98 -39.99
N TYR A 246 7.68 10.93 -39.44
CA TYR A 246 6.28 10.56 -39.67
C TYR A 246 5.29 11.55 -39.05
N LEU A 247 5.60 12.09 -37.87
CA LEU A 247 4.75 13.07 -37.17
C LEU A 247 4.83 14.48 -37.80
N SER A 248 5.93 14.80 -38.47
CA SER A 248 6.13 16.12 -39.11
C SER A 248 5.59 16.23 -40.56
N ASN A 249 5.08 15.14 -41.14
CA ASN A 249 4.57 15.14 -42.49
C ASN A 249 3.02 15.08 -42.53
N PRO A 250 2.34 16.23 -42.67
CA PRO A 250 0.87 16.29 -42.58
C PRO A 250 0.12 15.63 -43.76
N LYS A 251 0.83 15.16 -44.81
CA LYS A 251 0.21 14.59 -46.03
C LYS A 251 -0.52 13.26 -45.81
N TRP A 252 -0.20 12.48 -44.78
CA TRP A 252 -0.87 11.21 -44.54
C TRP A 252 -2.17 11.35 -43.70
N ILE A 253 -2.33 12.47 -42.97
CA ILE A 253 -3.55 12.76 -42.22
C ILE A 253 -4.72 13.06 -43.16
N LEU A 254 -4.44 13.71 -44.30
CA LEU A 254 -5.45 14.11 -45.29
C LEU A 254 -5.89 12.96 -46.23
N ALA A 255 -5.13 11.87 -46.30
CA ALA A 255 -5.46 10.72 -47.16
C ALA A 255 -6.48 9.73 -46.49
N ARG A 256 -6.84 9.90 -45.23
CA ARG A 256 -7.79 9.06 -44.49
C ARG A 256 -9.17 9.71 -44.33
N LEU A 257 -9.38 10.90 -44.84
CA LEU A 257 -10.65 11.64 -44.80
C LEU A 257 -11.33 11.75 -46.18
N ARG A 258 -10.96 10.86 -47.13
CA ARG A 258 -11.67 10.65 -48.41
C ARG A 258 -12.23 9.26 -48.51
#